data_58a3b80002af0ffc1b774351d1a7ad76
#
_entry.id   58a3b80002af0ffc1b774351d1a7ad76
#
_cell.length_a   1.000
_cell.length_b   1.000
_cell.length_c   1.000
_cell.angle_alpha   90.00
_cell.angle_beta   90.00
_cell.angle_gamma   90.00
#
_symmetry.space_group_name_H-M   'P 1'
#
loop_
_entity.id
_entity.type
_entity.pdbx_description
1 polymer ?
#
loop_
_entity_poly.entity_id
_entity_poly.type
_entity_poly.pdbx_seq_one_letter_code
_entity_poly.pdbx_strand_id
1 'polypeptide(L)'
;MHSISSGNTPTLFERKFDMTTLTLPKTFKTLSSVIALSALFGLSACASSQAADNQTAPASASQHAQNPTLPVSMVSEWDKIFPQSNQVEHRKVSFKNRYGITLVGDLYIPKNAQGKLQAIAVGGPFGAVKEQSSGLYAQTLAERGFVTLAFDPSYTGESGGEPRNVPSPEINTEDFSAAVDYLGSLDNVNRDNIGILGICGWGGFALNAAVSDPRIKAVATSTMYDMTRVAANGYEINMKQNAKGSYDRAPAQNADARYKMKSDMSNARWETSKNGYSALLPANNLRKEQFTADTAQFIREYSDFYTTKRGFHPRAVNSNPDGSWTITGMLPLINMPILQRAAELRAPALVVHGENAHSRYFGEDAFKSLGSKDKELFIVPGASHIDLYDNANNKIPYDKFESFFKAKLK
;
A
#
# COMPACT_ATOMS: atom_id res chain seq x y z
N MET A 1 39.94 -21.20 33.72
CA MET A 1 38.48 -21.32 33.51
C MET A 1 37.94 -19.91 33.34
N HIS A 2 37.82 -19.46 32.10
CA HIS A 2 37.21 -18.17 31.77
C HIS A 2 35.91 -18.46 31.01
N SER A 3 34.80 -18.10 31.57
CA SER A 3 33.49 -18.19 30.96
C SER A 3 33.33 -17.04 29.96
N ILE A 4 33.18 -17.40 28.69
CA ILE A 4 32.86 -16.46 27.63
C ILE A 4 31.33 -16.27 27.62
N SER A 5 30.90 -15.07 28.00
CA SER A 5 29.52 -14.60 27.87
C SER A 5 29.17 -14.48 26.41
N SER A 6 28.20 -15.27 25.94
CA SER A 6 27.62 -15.12 24.60
C SER A 6 26.74 -13.89 24.56
N GLY A 7 27.24 -12.80 24.02
CA GLY A 7 26.45 -11.61 23.73
C GLY A 7 25.44 -11.90 22.60
N ASN A 8 24.15 -11.87 22.90
CA ASN A 8 23.09 -11.87 21.90
C ASN A 8 23.18 -10.60 21.06
N THR A 9 23.57 -10.73 19.83
CA THR A 9 23.47 -9.64 18.84
C THR A 9 21.99 -9.56 18.39
N PRO A 10 21.33 -8.40 18.51
CA PRO A 10 19.94 -8.29 18.08
C PRO A 10 19.78 -8.60 16.58
N THR A 11 18.66 -9.24 16.22
CA THR A 11 18.34 -9.56 14.84
C THR A 11 18.14 -8.27 14.02
N LEU A 12 18.37 -8.34 12.73
CA LEU A 12 18.30 -7.18 11.82
C LEU A 12 16.94 -6.47 11.85
N PHE A 13 15.89 -7.20 12.15
CA PHE A 13 14.53 -6.66 12.27
C PHE A 13 14.36 -5.82 13.54
N GLU A 14 14.96 -6.25 14.66
CA GLU A 14 14.99 -5.44 15.90
C GLU A 14 15.76 -4.13 15.68
N ARG A 15 16.84 -4.15 14.86
CA ARG A 15 17.57 -2.93 14.50
C ARG A 15 16.78 -1.97 13.61
N LYS A 16 15.87 -2.47 12.74
CA LYS A 16 15.05 -1.60 11.88
C LYS A 16 14.02 -0.76 12.66
N PHE A 17 13.58 -1.24 13.81
CA PHE A 17 12.64 -0.55 14.67
C PHE A 17 13.29 0.01 15.95
N ASP A 18 14.60 -0.20 16.15
CA ASP A 18 15.31 0.42 17.27
C ASP A 18 15.73 1.84 16.92
N MET A 19 14.82 2.78 17.19
CA MET A 19 15.04 4.21 17.03
C MET A 19 16.03 4.81 18.04
N THR A 20 16.63 4.01 18.93
CA THR A 20 17.67 4.48 19.86
C THR A 20 18.96 4.89 19.15
N THR A 21 19.13 4.55 17.85
CA THR A 21 20.27 4.96 17.04
C THR A 21 20.05 6.27 16.26
N LEU A 22 18.89 6.93 16.39
CA LEU A 22 18.70 8.31 15.92
C LEU A 22 19.48 9.27 16.82
N THR A 23 20.80 9.27 16.69
CA THR A 23 21.65 10.33 17.24
C THR A 23 21.45 11.59 16.40
N LEU A 24 20.57 12.45 16.85
CA LEU A 24 20.53 13.86 16.43
C LEU A 24 21.88 14.51 16.72
N PRO A 25 22.42 15.36 15.86
CA PRO A 25 23.68 16.03 16.10
C PRO A 25 23.62 16.84 17.40
N LYS A 26 24.57 16.56 18.29
CA LYS A 26 24.75 17.27 19.56
C LYS A 26 25.25 18.68 19.30
N THR A 27 24.35 19.61 19.07
CA THR A 27 24.63 21.03 19.27
C THR A 27 23.34 21.72 19.68
N PHE A 28 23.12 21.81 20.98
CA PHE A 28 22.52 22.99 21.60
C PHE A 28 22.62 22.81 23.12
N LYS A 29 23.56 23.57 23.70
CA LYS A 29 23.68 23.74 25.14
C LYS A 29 22.68 24.79 25.62
N THR A 30 21.97 24.43 26.67
CA THR A 30 21.46 25.23 27.78
C THR A 30 21.00 26.67 27.57
N LEU A 31 19.74 26.95 27.86
CA LEU A 31 19.38 28.04 28.76
C LEU A 31 18.08 27.69 29.52
N SER A 32 18.22 27.54 30.83
CA SER A 32 17.12 27.49 31.80
C SER A 32 16.71 28.93 32.12
N SER A 33 15.40 29.21 32.21
CA SER A 33 14.87 30.14 33.18
C SER A 33 13.33 30.09 33.19
N VAL A 34 12.84 29.69 34.28
CA VAL A 34 11.59 29.89 35.00
C VAL A 34 10.89 31.22 34.67
N ILE A 35 9.56 31.20 34.50
CA ILE A 35 8.60 32.05 35.21
C ILE A 35 7.19 31.47 35.06
N ALA A 36 6.56 31.25 36.20
CA ALA A 36 5.16 30.96 36.39
C ALA A 36 4.35 32.25 36.49
N LEU A 37 3.10 32.27 36.11
CA LEU A 37 1.97 32.79 36.92
C LEU A 37 0.65 32.88 36.16
N SER A 38 -0.32 32.08 36.66
CA SER A 38 -1.71 32.42 37.10
C SER A 38 -2.70 33.06 36.13
N ALA A 39 -3.70 32.34 35.81
CA ALA A 39 -5.14 32.36 36.11
C ALA A 39 -5.85 33.74 36.15
N LEU A 40 -7.00 33.84 35.47
CA LEU A 40 -8.31 34.13 36.09
C LEU A 40 -9.44 34.40 35.06
N PHE A 41 -10.48 33.63 35.15
CA PHE A 41 -11.93 33.88 35.07
C PHE A 41 -12.51 35.04 34.25
N GLY A 42 -13.60 34.73 33.53
CA GLY A 42 -14.63 35.66 33.14
C GLY A 42 -15.78 35.04 32.35
N LEU A 43 -16.73 34.44 33.05
CA LEU A 43 -18.08 34.19 32.55
C LEU A 43 -18.83 35.52 32.38
N SER A 44 -19.60 35.73 31.31
CA SER A 44 -20.97 36.27 31.40
C SER A 44 -21.76 36.02 30.14
N ALA A 45 -22.93 35.48 30.37
CA ALA A 45 -24.05 35.35 29.43
C ALA A 45 -24.81 36.69 29.30
N CYS A 46 -25.49 36.93 28.19
CA CYS A 46 -26.95 37.08 28.14
C CYS A 46 -27.42 37.55 26.76
N ALA A 47 -28.54 37.02 26.42
CA ALA A 47 -29.33 37.17 25.21
C ALA A 47 -29.89 38.57 24.99
N SER A 48 -30.18 38.88 23.72
CA SER A 48 -31.50 39.42 23.34
C SER A 48 -31.71 39.33 21.82
N SER A 49 -32.87 38.87 21.47
CA SER A 49 -33.51 38.76 20.17
C SER A 49 -33.79 40.12 19.51
N GLN A 50 -33.66 40.22 18.20
CA GLN A 50 -34.64 40.92 17.35
C GLN A 50 -34.55 40.41 15.90
N ALA A 51 -35.73 40.15 15.33
CA ALA A 51 -35.95 39.77 13.95
C ALA A 51 -36.07 41.02 13.05
N ALA A 52 -35.74 40.84 11.80
CA ALA A 52 -36.27 41.35 10.52
C ALA A 52 -35.12 41.74 9.61
N ASP A 53 -34.94 41.30 8.41
CA ASP A 53 -35.69 41.45 7.20
C ASP A 53 -35.01 40.67 6.05
N ASN A 54 -35.83 40.11 5.22
CA ASN A 54 -35.49 39.46 3.96
C ASN A 54 -34.81 40.42 2.99
N GLN A 55 -33.59 40.14 2.59
CA GLN A 55 -33.08 40.48 1.26
C GLN A 55 -32.29 39.33 0.69
N THR A 56 -32.84 38.72 -0.35
CA THR A 56 -32.20 37.74 -1.20
C THR A 56 -31.02 38.36 -1.93
N ALA A 57 -29.81 38.05 -1.48
CA ALA A 57 -28.59 38.26 -2.26
C ALA A 57 -28.29 36.97 -3.09
N PRO A 58 -27.84 37.12 -4.35
CA PRO A 58 -27.55 35.95 -5.20
C PRO A 58 -26.39 35.17 -4.61
N ALA A 59 -26.56 33.84 -4.56
CA ALA A 59 -25.52 32.92 -4.14
C ALA A 59 -24.28 33.13 -5.01
N SER A 60 -23.24 33.74 -4.45
CA SER A 60 -21.91 33.73 -5.03
C SER A 60 -21.40 32.27 -4.94
N ALA A 61 -21.26 31.61 -6.08
CA ALA A 61 -20.54 30.36 -6.17
C ALA A 61 -19.18 30.58 -5.53
N SER A 62 -18.95 29.93 -4.39
CA SER A 62 -17.63 29.88 -3.77
C SER A 62 -16.70 29.20 -4.76
N GLN A 63 -15.85 29.98 -5.42
CA GLN A 63 -14.71 29.48 -6.13
C GLN A 63 -13.85 28.77 -5.08
N HIS A 64 -13.93 27.44 -5.03
CA HIS A 64 -12.92 26.65 -4.35
C HIS A 64 -11.59 27.00 -5.01
N ALA A 65 -10.75 27.73 -4.28
CA ALA A 65 -9.37 27.95 -4.65
C ALA A 65 -8.76 26.56 -4.90
N GLN A 66 -8.59 26.19 -6.18
CA GLN A 66 -7.83 25.01 -6.55
C GLN A 66 -6.41 25.29 -6.09
N ASN A 67 -5.94 24.62 -5.03
CA ASN A 67 -4.54 24.54 -4.75
C ASN A 67 -3.87 24.08 -6.05
N PRO A 68 -2.85 24.78 -6.56
CA PRO A 68 -2.16 24.36 -7.75
C PRO A 68 -1.54 22.98 -7.45
N THR A 69 -2.20 21.92 -7.92
CA THR A 69 -1.60 20.59 -7.94
C THR A 69 -0.34 20.71 -8.79
N LEU A 70 0.82 20.41 -8.21
CA LEU A 70 2.07 20.35 -8.96
C LEU A 70 1.85 19.46 -10.19
N PRO A 71 2.34 19.86 -11.37
CA PRO A 71 2.15 19.10 -12.57
C PRO A 71 2.78 17.72 -12.39
N VAL A 72 1.96 16.67 -12.55
CA VAL A 72 2.42 15.29 -12.50
C VAL A 72 3.25 15.04 -13.75
N SER A 73 4.52 14.67 -13.58
CA SER A 73 5.41 14.32 -14.68
C SER A 73 5.17 12.87 -15.07
N MET A 74 4.62 12.65 -16.27
CA MET A 74 4.39 11.32 -16.83
C MET A 74 5.46 10.98 -17.87
N VAL A 75 6.17 9.86 -17.68
CA VAL A 75 7.16 9.34 -18.63
C VAL A 75 6.42 8.69 -19.81
N SER A 76 6.75 9.09 -21.02
CA SER A 76 6.11 8.59 -22.25
C SER A 76 6.71 7.28 -22.78
N GLU A 77 7.99 7.03 -22.51
CA GLU A 77 8.72 5.85 -22.94
C GLU A 77 8.26 4.59 -22.20
N TRP A 78 8.47 3.43 -22.84
CA TRP A 78 8.23 2.15 -22.19
C TRP A 78 9.36 1.84 -21.21
N ASP A 79 9.16 2.16 -19.94
CA ASP A 79 10.14 2.00 -18.84
C ASP A 79 9.78 0.88 -17.85
N LYS A 80 8.95 -0.07 -18.30
CA LYS A 80 8.46 -1.16 -17.46
C LYS A 80 9.46 -2.33 -17.42
N ILE A 81 9.45 -3.08 -16.32
CA ILE A 81 10.32 -4.25 -16.12
C ILE A 81 9.92 -5.47 -16.96
N PHE A 82 8.89 -5.37 -17.75
CA PHE A 82 8.36 -6.42 -18.63
C PHE A 82 8.20 -5.90 -20.06
N PRO A 83 8.22 -6.79 -21.08
CA PRO A 83 8.09 -6.38 -22.49
C PRO A 83 6.67 -5.88 -22.79
N GLN A 84 6.60 -4.94 -23.72
CA GLN A 84 5.32 -4.44 -24.22
C GLN A 84 4.62 -5.49 -25.08
N SER A 85 3.35 -5.72 -24.81
CA SER A 85 2.52 -6.62 -25.61
C SER A 85 2.03 -5.96 -26.90
N ASN A 86 2.03 -6.72 -27.98
CA ASN A 86 1.42 -6.30 -29.23
C ASN A 86 -0.09 -6.57 -29.33
N GLN A 87 -0.67 -7.29 -28.35
CA GLN A 87 -2.09 -7.66 -28.33
C GLN A 87 -2.96 -6.60 -27.66
N VAL A 88 -2.37 -5.68 -26.90
CA VAL A 88 -3.09 -4.65 -26.17
C VAL A 88 -2.65 -3.25 -26.61
N GLU A 89 -3.57 -2.31 -26.52
CA GLU A 89 -3.28 -0.89 -26.55
C GLU A 89 -2.90 -0.45 -25.14
N HIS A 90 -1.84 0.33 -25.02
CA HIS A 90 -1.40 0.93 -23.75
C HIS A 90 -1.54 2.45 -23.84
N ARG A 91 -2.11 3.04 -22.78
CA ARG A 91 -2.22 4.49 -22.61
C ARG A 91 -1.82 4.86 -21.18
N LYS A 92 -0.94 5.82 -21.03
CA LYS A 92 -0.72 6.46 -19.73
C LYS A 92 -1.85 7.46 -19.47
N VAL A 93 -2.44 7.40 -18.28
CA VAL A 93 -3.62 8.17 -17.93
C VAL A 93 -3.46 8.81 -16.54
N SER A 94 -4.25 9.86 -16.27
CA SER A 94 -4.33 10.46 -14.95
C SER A 94 -5.79 10.68 -14.54
N PHE A 95 -6.05 10.54 -13.25
CA PHE A 95 -7.37 10.76 -12.65
C PHE A 95 -7.19 11.24 -11.21
N LYS A 96 -8.26 11.73 -10.59
CA LYS A 96 -8.18 12.24 -9.20
C LYS A 96 -8.95 11.34 -8.25
N ASN A 97 -8.40 11.16 -7.05
CA ASN A 97 -9.17 10.63 -5.93
C ASN A 97 -10.01 11.76 -5.28
N ARG A 98 -10.90 11.42 -4.34
CA ARG A 98 -11.79 12.38 -3.67
C ARG A 98 -11.06 13.44 -2.84
N TYR A 99 -9.78 13.23 -2.53
CA TYR A 99 -8.91 14.22 -1.87
C TYR A 99 -8.25 15.20 -2.83
N GLY A 100 -8.54 15.08 -4.14
CA GLY A 100 -7.96 15.92 -5.19
C GLY A 100 -6.54 15.53 -5.58
N ILE A 101 -6.00 14.44 -5.03
CA ILE A 101 -4.68 13.92 -5.41
C ILE A 101 -4.79 13.33 -6.82
N THR A 102 -3.91 13.76 -7.72
CA THR A 102 -3.83 13.20 -9.07
C THR A 102 -3.08 11.88 -9.03
N LEU A 103 -3.75 10.81 -9.43
CA LEU A 103 -3.16 9.49 -9.63
C LEU A 103 -2.74 9.32 -11.09
N VAL A 104 -1.65 8.60 -11.32
CA VAL A 104 -1.18 8.21 -12.65
C VAL A 104 -1.28 6.71 -12.81
N GLY A 105 -1.84 6.28 -13.94
CA GLY A 105 -2.03 4.88 -14.25
C GLY A 105 -1.61 4.52 -15.68
N ASP A 106 -1.42 3.23 -15.89
CA ASP A 106 -1.25 2.58 -17.18
C ASP A 106 -2.53 1.81 -17.49
N LEU A 107 -3.27 2.29 -18.49
CA LEU A 107 -4.49 1.67 -19.02
C LEU A 107 -4.12 0.72 -20.14
N TYR A 108 -4.58 -0.52 -20.05
CA TYR A 108 -4.39 -1.54 -21.09
C TYR A 108 -5.76 -1.98 -21.63
N ILE A 109 -5.91 -1.95 -22.96
CA ILE A 109 -7.16 -2.26 -23.66
C ILE A 109 -6.88 -3.36 -24.69
N PRO A 110 -7.63 -4.45 -24.74
CA PRO A 110 -7.51 -5.46 -25.81
C PRO A 110 -7.75 -4.84 -27.20
N LYS A 111 -6.83 -5.00 -28.16
CA LYS A 111 -6.92 -4.33 -29.48
C LYS A 111 -8.15 -4.73 -30.31
N ASN A 112 -8.62 -5.96 -30.15
CA ASN A 112 -9.72 -6.51 -30.97
C ASN A 112 -11.04 -6.58 -30.19
N ALA A 113 -11.12 -5.87 -29.07
CA ALA A 113 -12.32 -5.89 -28.23
C ALA A 113 -13.48 -5.15 -28.88
N GLN A 114 -14.68 -5.71 -28.74
CA GLN A 114 -15.91 -5.11 -29.21
C GLN A 114 -16.90 -4.94 -28.06
N GLY A 115 -17.66 -3.84 -28.08
CA GLY A 115 -18.64 -3.54 -27.07
C GLY A 115 -18.02 -3.12 -25.74
N LYS A 116 -18.82 -3.22 -24.68
CA LYS A 116 -18.38 -2.90 -23.32
C LYS A 116 -17.80 -4.12 -22.63
N LEU A 117 -16.60 -3.97 -22.09
CA LEU A 117 -15.84 -5.03 -21.44
C LEU A 117 -15.95 -4.97 -19.91
N GLN A 118 -15.66 -6.08 -19.29
CA GLN A 118 -15.32 -6.17 -17.86
C GLN A 118 -13.99 -5.43 -17.62
N ALA A 119 -13.86 -4.78 -16.45
CA ALA A 119 -12.62 -4.06 -16.13
C ALA A 119 -12.04 -4.45 -14.78
N ILE A 120 -10.71 -4.30 -14.62
CA ILE A 120 -9.98 -4.64 -13.41
C ILE A 120 -8.97 -3.53 -13.08
N ALA A 121 -9.09 -2.92 -11.88
CA ALA A 121 -8.04 -2.07 -11.34
C ALA A 121 -7.03 -2.92 -10.55
N VAL A 122 -5.72 -2.68 -10.79
CA VAL A 122 -4.63 -3.50 -10.22
C VAL A 122 -3.71 -2.62 -9.39
N GLY A 123 -3.65 -2.88 -8.08
CA GLY A 123 -2.70 -2.27 -7.14
C GLY A 123 -1.49 -3.18 -6.91
N GLY A 124 -0.28 -2.58 -6.87
CA GLY A 124 1.00 -3.30 -6.80
C GLY A 124 1.50 -3.59 -5.37
N PRO A 125 2.69 -4.13 -5.24
CA PRO A 125 3.33 -4.29 -3.94
C PRO A 125 3.56 -2.94 -3.24
N PHE A 126 3.51 -2.94 -1.92
CA PHE A 126 3.72 -1.74 -1.12
C PHE A 126 5.13 -1.19 -1.30
N GLY A 127 5.25 0.03 -1.84
CA GLY A 127 6.52 0.66 -2.21
C GLY A 127 7.03 0.32 -3.61
N ALA A 128 6.26 -0.44 -4.40
CA ALA A 128 6.48 -0.62 -5.83
C ALA A 128 5.75 0.47 -6.64
N VAL A 129 5.97 0.46 -7.95
CA VAL A 129 5.30 1.33 -8.93
C VAL A 129 4.59 0.48 -10.00
N LYS A 130 3.66 1.11 -10.73
CA LYS A 130 2.87 0.46 -11.78
C LYS A 130 3.69 -0.14 -12.93
N GLU A 131 4.93 0.28 -13.09
CA GLU A 131 5.88 -0.24 -14.06
C GLU A 131 6.44 -1.63 -13.68
N GLN A 132 6.12 -2.12 -12.48
CA GLN A 132 6.55 -3.41 -11.95
C GLN A 132 5.39 -4.43 -11.97
N SER A 133 5.20 -5.18 -10.89
CA SER A 133 4.25 -6.32 -10.82
C SER A 133 2.82 -5.96 -11.26
N SER A 134 2.28 -4.82 -10.81
CA SER A 134 0.89 -4.47 -11.16
C SER A 134 0.68 -4.23 -12.65
N GLY A 135 1.66 -3.62 -13.32
CA GLY A 135 1.59 -3.45 -14.77
C GLY A 135 1.67 -4.77 -15.54
N LEU A 136 2.54 -5.70 -15.09
CA LEU A 136 2.61 -7.04 -15.67
C LEU A 136 1.27 -7.78 -15.55
N TYR A 137 0.66 -7.76 -14.35
CA TYR A 137 -0.67 -8.36 -14.14
C TYR A 137 -1.73 -7.69 -15.00
N ALA A 138 -1.75 -6.36 -15.05
CA ALA A 138 -2.71 -5.60 -15.84
C ALA A 138 -2.57 -5.92 -17.33
N GLN A 139 -1.35 -5.87 -17.90
CA GLN A 139 -1.12 -6.22 -19.30
C GLN A 139 -1.57 -7.65 -19.60
N THR A 140 -1.19 -8.63 -18.76
CA THR A 140 -1.51 -10.04 -19.00
C THR A 140 -3.02 -10.31 -18.90
N LEU A 141 -3.74 -9.64 -18.00
CA LEU A 141 -5.20 -9.75 -17.92
C LEU A 141 -5.89 -9.02 -19.08
N ALA A 142 -5.29 -7.95 -19.62
CA ALA A 142 -5.80 -7.30 -20.81
C ALA A 142 -5.66 -8.19 -22.06
N GLU A 143 -4.56 -8.92 -22.20
CA GLU A 143 -4.39 -9.95 -23.25
C GLU A 143 -5.49 -11.03 -23.19
N ARG A 144 -6.10 -11.22 -22.01
CA ARG A 144 -7.17 -12.19 -21.74
C ARG A 144 -8.59 -11.60 -21.85
N GLY A 145 -8.68 -10.34 -22.31
CA GLY A 145 -9.95 -9.71 -22.71
C GLY A 145 -10.56 -8.74 -21.71
N PHE A 146 -9.84 -8.31 -20.68
CA PHE A 146 -10.31 -7.27 -19.74
C PHE A 146 -9.76 -5.90 -20.11
N VAL A 147 -10.48 -4.83 -19.82
CA VAL A 147 -9.86 -3.49 -19.69
C VAL A 147 -9.20 -3.43 -18.33
N THR A 148 -7.91 -3.10 -18.27
CA THR A 148 -7.18 -3.09 -17.00
C THR A 148 -6.44 -1.78 -16.75
N LEU A 149 -6.32 -1.41 -15.49
CA LEU A 149 -5.64 -0.20 -15.04
C LEU A 149 -4.69 -0.54 -13.91
N ALA A 150 -3.37 -0.46 -14.16
CA ALA A 150 -2.39 -0.42 -13.09
C ALA A 150 -2.11 1.04 -12.73
N PHE A 151 -2.00 1.37 -11.45
CA PHE A 151 -1.80 2.77 -11.01
C PHE A 151 -0.76 2.87 -9.89
N ASP A 152 -0.10 4.02 -9.85
CA ASP A 152 0.70 4.40 -8.69
C ASP A 152 -0.22 4.94 -7.60
N PRO A 153 -0.03 4.52 -6.35
CA PRO A 153 -0.79 5.08 -5.24
C PRO A 153 -0.44 6.54 -4.97
N SER A 154 -1.36 7.23 -4.31
CA SER A 154 -1.10 8.57 -3.76
C SER A 154 0.25 8.62 -3.05
N TYR A 155 0.97 9.71 -3.22
CA TYR A 155 2.29 10.02 -2.63
C TYR A 155 3.48 9.25 -3.19
N THR A 156 3.31 8.35 -4.16
CA THR A 156 4.41 7.52 -4.70
C THR A 156 4.43 7.50 -6.24
N GLY A 157 5.52 7.02 -6.80
CA GLY A 157 5.68 6.91 -8.25
C GLY A 157 5.46 8.23 -8.99
N GLU A 158 4.68 8.18 -10.06
CA GLU A 158 4.26 9.37 -10.83
C GLU A 158 3.00 10.03 -10.27
N SER A 159 2.29 9.42 -9.33
CA SER A 159 1.12 10.02 -8.67
C SER A 159 1.52 11.17 -7.76
N GLY A 160 0.61 12.10 -7.59
CA GLY A 160 0.78 13.30 -6.77
C GLY A 160 0.69 13.03 -5.26
N GLY A 161 0.65 14.12 -4.52
CA GLY A 161 0.57 14.16 -3.06
C GLY A 161 1.90 14.52 -2.41
N GLU A 162 1.83 15.39 -1.41
CA GLU A 162 2.96 15.85 -0.60
C GLU A 162 2.64 15.76 0.90
N PRO A 163 3.64 15.46 1.75
CA PRO A 163 5.00 15.06 1.36
C PRO A 163 5.02 13.72 0.64
N ARG A 164 6.10 13.41 -0.08
CA ARG A 164 6.23 12.13 -0.79
C ARG A 164 6.37 10.96 0.20
N ASN A 165 6.04 9.76 -0.27
CA ASN A 165 6.18 8.51 0.47
C ASN A 165 5.38 8.47 1.79
N VAL A 166 4.16 8.99 1.76
CA VAL A 166 3.22 8.87 2.88
C VAL A 166 2.39 7.59 2.72
N PRO A 167 2.53 6.62 3.61
CA PRO A 167 1.61 5.50 3.66
C PRO A 167 0.32 5.92 4.40
N SER A 168 -0.82 5.70 3.80
CA SER A 168 -2.11 6.05 4.42
C SER A 168 -3.13 4.94 4.24
N PRO A 169 -3.59 4.29 5.31
CA PRO A 169 -4.60 3.23 5.21
C PRO A 169 -5.87 3.69 4.51
N GLU A 170 -6.29 4.89 4.78
CA GLU A 170 -7.53 5.46 4.26
C GLU A 170 -7.37 5.90 2.81
N ILE A 171 -6.34 6.73 2.51
CA ILE A 171 -6.14 7.27 1.16
C ILE A 171 -5.75 6.16 0.17
N ASN A 172 -4.92 5.20 0.58
CA ASN A 172 -4.55 4.08 -0.29
C ASN A 172 -5.75 3.12 -0.54
N THR A 173 -6.69 3.01 0.39
CA THR A 173 -7.97 2.33 0.14
C THR A 173 -8.82 3.10 -0.87
N GLU A 174 -8.92 4.43 -0.71
CA GLU A 174 -9.63 5.33 -1.61
C GLU A 174 -9.07 5.32 -3.04
N ASP A 175 -7.76 5.17 -3.22
CA ASP A 175 -7.14 5.12 -4.54
C ASP A 175 -7.72 3.99 -5.42
N PHE A 176 -8.18 2.87 -4.83
CA PHE A 176 -8.93 1.85 -5.58
C PHE A 176 -10.31 2.34 -6.01
N SER A 177 -11.04 3.04 -5.15
CA SER A 177 -12.35 3.61 -5.52
C SER A 177 -12.22 4.64 -6.63
N ALA A 178 -11.19 5.47 -6.58
CA ALA A 178 -10.87 6.42 -7.64
C ALA A 178 -10.52 5.72 -8.98
N ALA A 179 -9.79 4.58 -8.92
CA ALA A 179 -9.52 3.78 -10.10
C ALA A 179 -10.81 3.15 -10.69
N VAL A 180 -11.76 2.75 -9.82
CA VAL A 180 -13.10 2.28 -10.23
C VAL A 180 -13.91 3.42 -10.88
N ASP A 181 -13.87 4.64 -10.32
CA ASP A 181 -14.51 5.82 -10.91
C ASP A 181 -13.97 6.06 -12.32
N TYR A 182 -12.64 6.05 -12.48
CA TYR A 182 -12.01 6.26 -13.77
C TYR A 182 -12.40 5.17 -14.78
N LEU A 183 -12.29 3.89 -14.43
CA LEU A 183 -12.67 2.78 -15.31
C LEU A 183 -14.16 2.87 -15.68
N GLY A 184 -15.04 3.18 -14.73
CA GLY A 184 -16.48 3.32 -14.97
C GLY A 184 -16.87 4.51 -15.84
N SER A 185 -15.97 5.47 -16.05
CA SER A 185 -16.17 6.62 -16.95
C SER A 185 -15.83 6.31 -18.41
N LEU A 186 -15.18 5.17 -18.70
CA LEU A 186 -14.77 4.80 -20.06
C LEU A 186 -15.94 4.22 -20.86
N ASP A 187 -16.10 4.64 -22.10
CA ASP A 187 -17.21 4.20 -22.98
C ASP A 187 -17.17 2.70 -23.30
N ASN A 188 -15.97 2.12 -23.34
CA ASN A 188 -15.73 0.70 -23.62
C ASN A 188 -15.74 -0.19 -22.36
N VAL A 189 -16.08 0.33 -21.18
CA VAL A 189 -16.19 -0.41 -19.94
C VAL A 189 -17.64 -0.57 -19.53
N ASN A 190 -18.02 -1.79 -19.14
CA ASN A 190 -19.25 -2.00 -18.41
C ASN A 190 -19.02 -1.67 -16.93
N ARG A 191 -19.46 -0.50 -16.49
CA ARG A 191 -19.26 0.00 -15.12
C ARG A 191 -19.91 -0.86 -14.03
N ASP A 192 -20.86 -1.71 -14.39
CA ASP A 192 -21.48 -2.65 -13.46
C ASP A 192 -20.65 -3.94 -13.29
N ASN A 193 -19.56 -4.07 -14.06
CA ASN A 193 -18.69 -5.25 -14.11
C ASN A 193 -17.22 -4.88 -13.88
N ILE A 194 -16.96 -4.15 -12.79
CA ILE A 194 -15.60 -3.74 -12.40
C ILE A 194 -15.15 -4.53 -11.19
N GLY A 195 -13.98 -5.17 -11.31
CA GLY A 195 -13.28 -5.85 -10.23
C GLY A 195 -11.98 -5.15 -9.87
N ILE A 196 -11.36 -5.59 -8.78
CA ILE A 196 -10.04 -5.12 -8.37
C ILE A 196 -9.13 -6.28 -8.00
N LEU A 197 -7.81 -6.06 -8.18
CA LEU A 197 -6.78 -7.01 -7.80
C LEU A 197 -5.69 -6.28 -7.02
N GLY A 198 -5.37 -6.77 -5.82
CA GLY A 198 -4.30 -6.24 -5.00
C GLY A 198 -3.15 -7.24 -4.82
N ILE A 199 -1.90 -6.78 -5.05
CA ILE A 199 -0.70 -7.61 -4.92
C ILE A 199 0.04 -7.20 -3.66
N CYS A 200 0.53 -8.16 -2.87
CA CYS A 200 1.32 -7.90 -1.67
C CYS A 200 0.58 -6.96 -0.68
N GLY A 201 1.18 -5.85 -0.28
CA GLY A 201 0.54 -4.89 0.63
C GLY A 201 -0.77 -4.31 0.12
N TRP A 202 -0.93 -4.22 -1.20
CA TRP A 202 -2.17 -3.74 -1.80
C TRP A 202 -3.31 -4.78 -1.79
N GLY A 203 -3.01 -6.03 -1.44
CA GLY A 203 -4.05 -7.03 -1.22
C GLY A 203 -4.96 -6.68 -0.04
N GLY A 204 -4.39 -6.24 1.08
CA GLY A 204 -5.17 -5.76 2.23
C GLY A 204 -6.03 -4.54 1.90
N PHE A 205 -5.46 -3.55 1.19
CA PHE A 205 -6.20 -2.36 0.74
C PHE A 205 -7.31 -2.72 -0.26
N ALA A 206 -7.07 -3.68 -1.18
CA ALA A 206 -8.10 -4.15 -2.10
C ALA A 206 -9.29 -4.79 -1.36
N LEU A 207 -9.03 -5.66 -0.38
CA LEU A 207 -10.10 -6.24 0.45
C LEU A 207 -10.87 -5.16 1.20
N ASN A 208 -10.18 -4.17 1.79
CA ASN A 208 -10.82 -3.06 2.49
C ASN A 208 -11.64 -2.18 1.53
N ALA A 209 -11.14 -1.90 0.34
CA ALA A 209 -11.86 -1.16 -0.69
C ALA A 209 -13.14 -1.89 -1.12
N ALA A 210 -13.07 -3.21 -1.32
CA ALA A 210 -14.24 -4.01 -1.69
C ALA A 210 -15.29 -4.11 -0.56
N VAL A 211 -14.89 -4.00 0.71
CA VAL A 211 -15.83 -3.85 1.84
C VAL A 211 -16.50 -2.49 1.81
N SER A 212 -15.76 -1.44 1.48
CA SER A 212 -16.20 -0.04 1.60
C SER A 212 -17.00 0.43 0.37
N ASP A 213 -16.71 -0.11 -0.82
CA ASP A 213 -17.28 0.31 -2.10
C ASP A 213 -18.02 -0.84 -2.80
N PRO A 214 -19.35 -0.92 -2.66
CA PRO A 214 -20.16 -1.98 -3.29
C PRO A 214 -20.20 -1.96 -4.83
N ARG A 215 -19.65 -0.95 -5.48
CA ARG A 215 -19.45 -0.92 -6.94
C ARG A 215 -18.36 -1.89 -7.41
N ILE A 216 -17.48 -2.29 -6.50
CA ILE A 216 -16.51 -3.35 -6.73
C ILE A 216 -17.21 -4.70 -6.71
N LYS A 217 -17.34 -5.34 -7.87
CA LYS A 217 -18.15 -6.54 -8.06
C LYS A 217 -17.39 -7.84 -7.77
N ALA A 218 -16.06 -7.81 -7.80
CA ALA A 218 -15.21 -8.94 -7.44
C ALA A 218 -13.85 -8.43 -6.98
N VAL A 219 -13.24 -9.10 -6.00
CA VAL A 219 -11.91 -8.77 -5.52
C VAL A 219 -11.00 -9.99 -5.54
N ALA A 220 -9.78 -9.82 -6.07
CA ALA A 220 -8.74 -10.83 -5.97
C ALA A 220 -7.51 -10.27 -5.26
N THR A 221 -6.77 -11.13 -4.59
CA THR A 221 -5.47 -10.79 -4.01
C THR A 221 -4.41 -11.78 -4.44
N SER A 222 -3.19 -11.31 -4.63
CA SER A 222 -2.03 -12.14 -4.89
C SER A 222 -0.97 -11.90 -3.83
N THR A 223 -0.54 -12.96 -3.13
CA THR A 223 0.51 -12.93 -2.12
C THR A 223 0.35 -11.77 -1.11
N MET A 224 -0.88 -11.56 -0.63
CA MET A 224 -1.29 -10.37 0.12
C MET A 224 -0.61 -10.19 1.48
N TYR A 225 -0.54 -8.92 1.90
CA TYR A 225 -0.36 -8.51 3.30
C TYR A 225 -1.56 -7.71 3.80
N ASP A 226 -1.73 -7.70 5.10
CA ASP A 226 -2.35 -6.61 5.81
C ASP A 226 -1.23 -5.68 6.33
N MET A 227 -1.02 -4.55 5.65
CA MET A 227 0.06 -3.60 5.99
C MET A 227 -0.13 -2.97 7.36
N THR A 228 -1.35 -2.82 7.83
CA THR A 228 -1.64 -2.29 9.16
C THR A 228 -1.29 -3.30 10.24
N ARG A 229 -1.56 -4.59 9.97
CA ARG A 229 -1.21 -5.67 10.88
C ARG A 229 0.30 -5.87 11.00
N VAL A 230 1.04 -5.87 9.86
CA VAL A 230 2.50 -6.02 9.92
C VAL A 230 3.16 -4.81 10.57
N ALA A 231 2.65 -3.59 10.35
CA ALA A 231 3.14 -2.39 11.02
C ALA A 231 2.91 -2.44 12.54
N ALA A 232 1.73 -2.94 12.96
CA ALA A 232 1.37 -3.04 14.38
C ALA A 232 2.03 -4.22 15.09
N ASN A 233 2.16 -5.37 14.45
CA ASN A 233 2.49 -6.65 15.07
C ASN A 233 3.88 -7.18 14.69
N GLY A 234 4.52 -6.61 13.67
CA GLY A 234 5.68 -7.23 13.04
C GLY A 234 5.29 -8.47 12.22
N TYR A 235 6.26 -9.27 11.83
CA TYR A 235 6.01 -10.57 11.23
C TYR A 235 5.69 -11.60 12.33
N GLU A 236 4.54 -12.26 12.20
CA GLU A 236 4.07 -13.28 13.14
C GLU A 236 4.58 -14.67 12.72
N ILE A 237 5.85 -14.76 12.36
CA ILE A 237 6.54 -15.99 11.90
C ILE A 237 7.94 -16.07 12.47
N ASN A 238 8.46 -17.29 12.56
CA ASN A 238 9.90 -17.52 12.70
C ASN A 238 10.62 -17.09 11.43
N MET A 239 11.68 -16.30 11.56
CA MET A 239 12.39 -15.73 10.40
C MET A 239 13.16 -16.78 9.61
N LYS A 240 13.41 -17.97 10.14
CA LYS A 240 14.03 -19.11 9.45
C LYS A 240 12.94 -20.03 8.90
N GLN A 241 13.13 -20.47 7.65
CA GLN A 241 12.28 -21.50 7.06
C GLN A 241 12.45 -22.82 7.81
N ASN A 242 11.34 -23.56 7.92
CA ASN A 242 11.34 -24.92 8.42
C ASN A 242 11.84 -25.91 7.35
N ALA A 243 11.92 -27.20 7.67
CA ALA A 243 12.40 -28.24 6.77
C ALA A 243 11.60 -28.40 5.46
N LYS A 244 10.39 -27.82 5.39
CA LYS A 244 9.51 -27.84 4.21
C LYS A 244 9.66 -26.58 3.33
N GLY A 245 10.57 -25.66 3.70
CA GLY A 245 10.74 -24.38 3.01
C GLY A 245 9.66 -23.33 3.31
N SER A 246 8.74 -23.60 4.24
CA SER A 246 7.72 -22.68 4.72
C SER A 246 8.13 -22.03 6.06
N TYR A 247 7.26 -21.18 6.62
CA TYR A 247 7.52 -20.43 7.84
C TYR A 247 6.51 -20.82 8.93
N ASP A 248 7.02 -21.16 10.11
CA ASP A 248 6.18 -21.44 11.26
C ASP A 248 5.70 -20.13 11.90
N ARG A 249 4.48 -20.16 12.47
CA ARG A 249 3.92 -19.00 13.19
C ARG A 249 4.72 -18.68 14.45
N ALA A 250 4.82 -17.39 14.73
CA ALA A 250 5.42 -16.84 15.95
C ALA A 250 4.48 -15.78 16.56
N PRO A 251 4.64 -15.47 17.86
CA PRO A 251 3.84 -14.44 18.51
C PRO A 251 4.02 -13.06 17.85
N ALA A 252 2.94 -12.28 17.82
CA ALA A 252 2.98 -10.86 17.49
C ALA A 252 3.79 -10.09 18.55
N GLN A 253 4.36 -8.94 18.18
CA GLN A 253 4.93 -8.02 19.15
C GLN A 253 3.84 -7.53 20.13
N ASN A 254 4.24 -7.31 21.39
CA ASN A 254 3.33 -6.96 22.46
C ASN A 254 2.91 -5.46 22.45
N ALA A 255 2.02 -5.08 23.34
CA ALA A 255 1.50 -3.72 23.45
C ALA A 255 2.59 -2.70 23.82
N ASP A 256 3.59 -3.09 24.64
CA ASP A 256 4.67 -2.19 25.06
C ASP A 256 5.61 -1.87 23.90
N ALA A 257 5.93 -2.85 23.06
CA ALA A 257 6.70 -2.63 21.84
C ALA A 257 5.96 -1.68 20.89
N ARG A 258 4.64 -1.87 20.69
CA ARG A 258 3.82 -0.95 19.89
C ARG A 258 3.77 0.46 20.49
N TYR A 259 3.64 0.56 21.82
CA TYR A 259 3.65 1.85 22.49
C TYR A 259 4.98 2.57 22.30
N LYS A 260 6.10 1.86 22.45
CA LYS A 260 7.43 2.41 22.20
C LYS A 260 7.56 2.94 20.77
N MET A 261 7.18 2.17 19.76
CA MET A 261 7.20 2.60 18.35
C MET A 261 6.37 3.87 18.14
N LYS A 262 5.15 3.92 18.67
CA LYS A 262 4.28 5.11 18.57
C LYS A 262 4.88 6.31 19.30
N SER A 263 5.49 6.11 20.45
CA SER A 263 6.16 7.16 21.21
C SER A 263 7.33 7.77 20.44
N ASP A 264 8.20 6.91 19.87
CA ASP A 264 9.35 7.34 19.10
C ASP A 264 8.93 8.16 17.86
N MET A 265 7.94 7.68 17.10
CA MET A 265 7.39 8.37 15.93
C MET A 265 6.67 9.68 16.32
N SER A 266 5.96 9.69 17.45
CA SER A 266 5.28 10.89 17.94
C SER A 266 6.27 11.94 18.41
N ASN A 267 7.36 11.54 19.08
CA ASN A 267 8.42 12.45 19.46
C ASN A 267 9.11 13.05 18.22
N ALA A 268 9.30 12.26 17.16
CA ALA A 268 9.85 12.76 15.90
C ALA A 268 8.97 13.86 15.25
N ARG A 269 7.68 13.94 15.56
CA ARG A 269 6.78 14.98 15.02
C ARG A 269 7.23 16.40 15.38
N TRP A 270 7.82 16.60 16.55
CA TRP A 270 8.30 17.93 16.95
C TRP A 270 9.30 18.53 15.96
N GLU A 271 10.15 17.68 15.37
CA GLU A 271 11.13 18.12 14.38
C GLU A 271 10.59 18.00 12.94
N THR A 272 9.89 16.91 12.62
CA THR A 272 9.39 16.69 11.25
C THR A 272 8.31 17.69 10.86
N SER A 273 7.52 18.21 11.80
CA SER A 273 6.51 19.24 11.54
C SER A 273 7.10 20.52 10.96
N LYS A 274 8.32 20.88 11.32
CA LYS A 274 9.04 22.05 10.81
C LYS A 274 9.40 21.92 9.32
N ASN A 275 9.49 20.68 8.82
CA ASN A 275 9.86 20.33 7.45
C ASN A 275 8.71 19.67 6.69
N GLY A 276 7.45 20.01 7.02
CA GLY A 276 6.29 19.49 6.33
C GLY A 276 6.13 17.97 6.43
N TYR A 277 6.62 17.35 7.52
CA TYR A 277 6.54 15.88 7.78
C TYR A 277 7.24 15.00 6.75
N SER A 278 8.24 15.52 6.04
CA SER A 278 8.95 14.81 4.97
C SER A 278 10.07 13.86 5.42
N ALA A 279 10.40 13.83 6.73
CA ALA A 279 11.45 12.96 7.24
C ALA A 279 11.08 11.47 7.09
N LEU A 280 12.03 10.69 6.57
CA LEU A 280 11.86 9.28 6.26
C LEU A 280 12.42 8.36 7.36
N LEU A 281 11.83 7.18 7.47
CA LEU A 281 12.44 6.05 8.18
C LEU A 281 13.71 5.58 7.45
N PRO A 282 14.58 4.79 8.09
CA PRO A 282 15.68 4.12 7.39
C PRO A 282 15.18 3.28 6.20
N ALA A 283 15.98 3.16 5.16
CA ALA A 283 15.65 2.41 3.96
C ALA A 283 15.23 0.96 4.26
N ASN A 284 14.23 0.48 3.52
CA ASN A 284 13.57 -0.80 3.83
C ASN A 284 14.31 -2.02 3.27
N ASN A 285 14.99 -1.90 2.13
CA ASN A 285 15.58 -3.04 1.45
C ASN A 285 17.08 -3.13 1.70
N LEU A 286 17.49 -4.29 2.20
CA LEU A 286 18.91 -4.62 2.31
C LEU A 286 19.50 -4.90 0.94
N ARG A 287 20.70 -4.38 0.73
CA ARG A 287 21.55 -4.75 -0.40
C ARG A 287 22.29 -6.06 -0.08
N LYS A 288 22.65 -6.79 -1.14
CA LYS A 288 23.30 -8.09 -0.98
C LYS A 288 24.56 -8.03 -0.10
N GLU A 289 25.28 -6.94 -0.16
CA GLU A 289 26.49 -6.67 0.63
C GLU A 289 26.22 -6.52 2.14
N GLN A 290 24.97 -6.29 2.51
CA GLN A 290 24.53 -6.15 3.90
C GLN A 290 24.01 -7.45 4.50
N PHE A 291 23.98 -8.56 3.74
CA PHE A 291 23.47 -9.83 4.22
C PHE A 291 24.39 -10.46 5.25
N THR A 292 23.79 -11.05 6.25
CA THR A 292 24.44 -11.89 7.27
C THR A 292 23.96 -13.33 7.13
N ALA A 293 24.56 -14.26 7.88
CA ALA A 293 24.09 -15.65 7.92
C ALA A 293 22.61 -15.76 8.40
N ASP A 294 22.17 -14.82 9.24
CA ASP A 294 20.82 -14.80 9.80
C ASP A 294 19.81 -14.02 8.95
N THR A 295 20.22 -13.42 7.83
CA THR A 295 19.30 -12.74 6.92
C THR A 295 18.28 -13.74 6.38
N ALA A 296 16.99 -13.52 6.67
CA ALA A 296 15.89 -14.39 6.26
C ALA A 296 15.83 -14.54 4.73
N GLN A 297 15.43 -15.72 4.24
CA GLN A 297 15.37 -16.01 2.81
C GLN A 297 14.48 -15.03 2.05
N PHE A 298 13.29 -14.70 2.57
CA PHE A 298 12.41 -13.77 1.89
C PHE A 298 12.98 -12.34 1.78
N ILE A 299 13.85 -11.90 2.71
CA ILE A 299 14.56 -10.62 2.61
C ILE A 299 15.57 -10.66 1.46
N ARG A 300 16.26 -11.80 1.27
CA ARG A 300 17.16 -12.01 0.13
C ARG A 300 16.40 -11.97 -1.20
N GLU A 301 15.20 -12.57 -1.25
CA GLU A 301 14.33 -12.58 -2.41
C GLU A 301 13.80 -11.16 -2.72
N TYR A 302 13.41 -10.38 -1.72
CA TYR A 302 13.03 -8.97 -1.91
C TYR A 302 14.20 -8.14 -2.45
N SER A 303 15.39 -8.31 -1.87
CA SER A 303 16.59 -7.64 -2.36
C SER A 303 16.89 -8.00 -3.81
N ASP A 304 16.84 -9.29 -4.16
CA ASP A 304 17.04 -9.75 -5.54
C ASP A 304 16.04 -9.08 -6.50
N PHE A 305 14.75 -9.04 -6.16
CA PHE A 305 13.76 -8.41 -7.01
C PHE A 305 13.99 -6.89 -7.12
N TYR A 306 14.00 -6.17 -6.01
CA TYR A 306 13.96 -4.71 -6.04
C TYR A 306 15.29 -4.03 -6.37
N THR A 307 16.43 -4.70 -6.14
CA THR A 307 17.75 -4.07 -6.26
C THR A 307 18.58 -4.57 -7.43
N THR A 308 18.04 -5.49 -8.24
CA THR A 308 18.68 -6.02 -9.46
C THR A 308 17.84 -5.74 -10.71
N LYS A 309 18.36 -6.05 -11.88
CA LYS A 309 17.64 -5.91 -13.16
C LYS A 309 16.33 -6.70 -13.23
N ARG A 310 16.10 -7.62 -12.29
CA ARG A 310 14.88 -8.44 -12.24
C ARG A 310 13.63 -7.59 -12.05
N GLY A 311 13.68 -6.60 -11.17
CA GLY A 311 12.51 -5.80 -10.86
C GLY A 311 12.84 -4.37 -10.41
N PHE A 312 14.09 -3.93 -10.53
CA PHE A 312 14.49 -2.56 -10.18
C PHE A 312 13.73 -1.54 -11.02
N HIS A 313 13.19 -0.52 -10.34
CA HIS A 313 12.63 0.66 -10.99
C HIS A 313 12.99 1.93 -10.19
N PRO A 314 13.51 3.00 -10.83
CA PRO A 314 14.07 4.15 -10.11
C PRO A 314 13.04 4.96 -9.31
N ARG A 315 11.74 4.90 -9.69
CA ARG A 315 10.66 5.58 -8.96
C ARG A 315 10.08 4.74 -7.81
N ALA A 316 10.42 3.46 -7.71
CA ALA A 316 9.92 2.61 -6.62
C ALA A 316 10.63 2.94 -5.30
N VAL A 317 9.86 3.10 -4.23
CA VAL A 317 10.39 3.29 -2.87
C VAL A 317 11.33 2.14 -2.49
N ASN A 318 10.93 0.91 -2.83
CA ASN A 318 11.70 -0.29 -2.48
C ASN A 318 12.98 -0.49 -3.30
N SER A 319 13.10 0.11 -4.48
CA SER A 319 14.30 0.02 -5.33
C SER A 319 15.34 1.10 -5.00
N ASN A 320 14.88 2.23 -4.48
CA ASN A 320 15.76 3.35 -4.13
C ASN A 320 16.62 2.99 -2.91
N PRO A 321 17.95 3.20 -2.94
CA PRO A 321 18.84 2.97 -1.79
C PRO A 321 18.42 3.73 -0.53
N ASP A 322 17.93 4.96 -0.72
CA ASP A 322 17.50 5.86 0.34
C ASP A 322 15.96 5.89 0.48
N GLY A 323 15.26 5.04 -0.29
CA GLY A 323 13.81 5.00 -0.33
C GLY A 323 13.22 4.43 0.95
N SER A 324 12.31 5.18 1.56
CA SER A 324 11.56 4.76 2.72
C SER A 324 10.26 5.56 2.85
N TRP A 325 9.50 5.24 3.88
CA TRP A 325 8.25 5.88 4.22
C TRP A 325 8.45 7.01 5.22
N THR A 326 7.58 8.01 5.18
CA THR A 326 7.60 9.09 6.19
C THR A 326 7.39 8.52 7.60
N ILE A 327 8.18 9.01 8.56
CA ILE A 327 8.14 8.53 9.95
C ILE A 327 6.71 8.62 10.51
N THR A 328 6.09 9.77 10.37
CA THR A 328 4.76 10.02 10.95
C THR A 328 3.63 9.36 10.16
N GLY A 329 3.84 9.06 8.88
CA GLY A 329 2.89 8.33 8.05
C GLY A 329 2.68 6.87 8.49
N MET A 330 3.64 6.29 9.22
CA MET A 330 3.51 4.94 9.78
C MET A 330 2.55 4.87 10.97
N LEU A 331 2.27 5.97 11.68
CA LEU A 331 1.37 5.98 12.84
C LEU A 331 -0.04 5.47 12.51
N PRO A 332 -0.71 5.92 11.42
CA PRO A 332 -1.99 5.36 11.02
C PRO A 332 -1.93 3.87 10.71
N LEU A 333 -0.87 3.38 10.05
CA LEU A 333 -0.73 1.94 9.79
C LEU A 333 -0.69 1.11 11.08
N ILE A 334 -0.04 1.61 12.14
CA ILE A 334 0.02 0.90 13.43
C ILE A 334 -1.34 0.89 14.14
N ASN A 335 -2.18 1.90 13.93
CA ASN A 335 -3.34 2.15 14.80
C ASN A 335 -4.71 2.04 14.10
N MET A 336 -4.75 1.85 12.77
CA MET A 336 -6.01 1.80 11.99
C MET A 336 -6.10 0.46 11.23
N PRO A 337 -6.60 -0.62 11.87
CA PRO A 337 -6.67 -1.95 11.25
C PRO A 337 -7.67 -1.96 10.08
N ILE A 338 -7.19 -2.15 8.85
CA ILE A 338 -8.02 -2.07 7.63
C ILE A 338 -8.94 -3.28 7.44
N LEU A 339 -8.62 -4.45 7.98
CA LEU A 339 -9.43 -5.67 7.82
C LEU A 339 -10.40 -5.92 8.98
N GLN A 340 -10.58 -4.95 9.89
CA GLN A 340 -11.49 -5.11 11.03
C GLN A 340 -12.94 -5.40 10.62
N ARG A 341 -13.36 -4.91 9.45
CA ARG A 341 -14.70 -5.13 8.89
C ARG A 341 -14.74 -6.14 7.75
N ALA A 342 -13.73 -6.98 7.62
CA ALA A 342 -13.65 -8.01 6.58
C ALA A 342 -14.88 -8.93 6.54
N ALA A 343 -15.52 -9.17 7.69
CA ALA A 343 -16.77 -9.94 7.79
C ALA A 343 -17.98 -9.29 7.08
N GLU A 344 -17.88 -8.02 6.69
CA GLU A 344 -18.92 -7.31 5.95
C GLU A 344 -18.77 -7.42 4.43
N LEU A 345 -17.66 -8.01 3.91
CA LEU A 345 -17.47 -8.23 2.48
C LEU A 345 -18.59 -9.09 1.90
N ARG A 346 -19.23 -8.62 0.84
CA ARG A 346 -20.27 -9.34 0.10
C ARG A 346 -19.84 -9.75 -1.31
N ALA A 347 -18.93 -9.00 -1.91
CA ALA A 347 -18.40 -9.31 -3.24
C ALA A 347 -17.68 -10.66 -3.25
N PRO A 348 -17.74 -11.44 -4.35
CA PRO A 348 -16.88 -12.60 -4.55
C PRO A 348 -15.41 -12.27 -4.32
N ALA A 349 -14.69 -13.18 -3.65
CA ALA A 349 -13.31 -12.97 -3.28
C ALA A 349 -12.40 -14.17 -3.63
N LEU A 350 -11.26 -13.89 -4.28
CA LEU A 350 -10.21 -14.87 -4.54
C LEU A 350 -8.93 -14.45 -3.81
N VAL A 351 -8.45 -15.29 -2.90
CA VAL A 351 -7.19 -15.08 -2.18
C VAL A 351 -6.15 -16.06 -2.72
N VAL A 352 -5.11 -15.56 -3.40
CA VAL A 352 -4.03 -16.39 -3.96
C VAL A 352 -2.76 -16.18 -3.13
N HIS A 353 -2.10 -17.29 -2.76
CA HIS A 353 -0.83 -17.24 -2.06
C HIS A 353 0.12 -18.33 -2.51
N GLY A 354 1.43 -18.07 -2.41
CA GLY A 354 2.45 -19.10 -2.55
C GLY A 354 2.50 -20.02 -1.32
N GLU A 355 2.71 -21.32 -1.55
CA GLU A 355 2.83 -22.32 -0.48
C GLU A 355 3.96 -21.99 0.50
N ASN A 356 5.11 -21.52 -0.03
CA ASN A 356 6.31 -21.19 0.72
C ASN A 356 6.45 -19.70 1.03
N ALA A 357 5.41 -18.90 0.74
CA ALA A 357 5.43 -17.47 1.04
C ALA A 357 5.42 -17.22 2.56
N HIS A 358 6.39 -16.44 3.04
CA HIS A 358 6.44 -16.02 4.45
C HIS A 358 5.20 -15.24 4.89
N SER A 359 4.50 -14.61 3.93
CA SER A 359 3.27 -13.84 4.12
C SER A 359 1.98 -14.68 4.01
N ARG A 360 2.08 -15.99 3.78
CA ARG A 360 0.92 -16.85 3.52
C ARG A 360 -0.17 -16.74 4.60
N TYR A 361 0.24 -16.62 5.85
CA TYR A 361 -0.68 -16.51 6.97
C TYR A 361 -1.59 -15.26 6.92
N PHE A 362 -1.16 -14.15 6.29
CA PHE A 362 -2.03 -12.99 6.10
C PHE A 362 -3.22 -13.34 5.21
N GLY A 363 -2.98 -14.05 4.10
CA GLY A 363 -4.06 -14.50 3.21
C GLY A 363 -4.97 -15.53 3.85
N GLU A 364 -4.42 -16.50 4.59
CA GLU A 364 -5.20 -17.52 5.30
C GLU A 364 -6.09 -16.90 6.38
N ASP A 365 -5.56 -15.95 7.16
CA ASP A 365 -6.30 -15.28 8.23
C ASP A 365 -7.34 -14.30 7.63
N ALA A 366 -7.00 -13.56 6.57
CA ALA A 366 -7.96 -12.73 5.84
C ALA A 366 -9.10 -13.59 5.29
N PHE A 367 -8.78 -14.68 4.58
CA PHE A 367 -9.79 -15.60 4.03
C PHE A 367 -10.77 -16.08 5.10
N LYS A 368 -10.30 -16.44 6.29
CA LYS A 368 -11.16 -16.87 7.40
C LYS A 368 -12.13 -15.77 7.83
N SER A 369 -11.66 -14.51 7.84
CA SER A 369 -12.42 -13.34 8.33
C SER A 369 -13.40 -12.77 7.31
N LEU A 370 -13.20 -13.01 5.98
CA LEU A 370 -14.09 -12.49 4.94
C LEU A 370 -15.51 -13.03 5.08
N GLY A 371 -16.52 -12.14 5.06
CA GLY A 371 -17.93 -12.48 5.15
C GLY A 371 -18.56 -12.95 3.84
N SER A 372 -17.87 -12.81 2.71
CA SER A 372 -18.36 -13.29 1.42
C SER A 372 -18.67 -14.78 1.46
N LYS A 373 -19.86 -15.14 0.94
CA LYS A 373 -20.27 -16.55 0.76
C LYS A 373 -19.64 -17.19 -0.47
N ASP A 374 -19.15 -16.37 -1.39
CA ASP A 374 -18.48 -16.78 -2.64
C ASP A 374 -17.00 -16.38 -2.53
N LYS A 375 -16.25 -17.20 -1.82
CA LYS A 375 -14.81 -16.95 -1.60
C LYS A 375 -13.98 -18.20 -1.79
N GLU A 376 -12.76 -18.00 -2.29
CA GLU A 376 -11.81 -19.09 -2.53
C GLU A 376 -10.42 -18.71 -2.05
N LEU A 377 -9.73 -19.68 -1.43
CA LEU A 377 -8.29 -19.60 -1.13
C LEU A 377 -7.56 -20.55 -2.07
N PHE A 378 -6.67 -20.01 -2.90
CA PHE A 378 -5.87 -20.76 -3.86
C PHE A 378 -4.39 -20.70 -3.49
N ILE A 379 -3.82 -21.84 -3.13
CA ILE A 379 -2.39 -21.94 -2.78
C ILE A 379 -1.61 -22.48 -3.96
N VAL A 380 -0.62 -21.70 -4.43
CA VAL A 380 0.26 -22.08 -5.54
C VAL A 380 1.38 -22.97 -5.03
N PRO A 381 1.47 -24.25 -5.47
CA PRO A 381 2.45 -25.18 -4.95
C PRO A 381 3.89 -24.70 -5.17
N GLY A 382 4.71 -24.79 -4.12
CA GLY A 382 6.14 -24.49 -4.14
C GLY A 382 6.49 -23.02 -4.44
N ALA A 383 5.51 -22.11 -4.53
CA ALA A 383 5.78 -20.70 -4.80
C ALA A 383 6.16 -19.94 -3.53
N SER A 384 7.18 -19.10 -3.64
CA SER A 384 7.52 -18.08 -2.64
C SER A 384 6.62 -16.83 -2.81
N HIS A 385 6.85 -15.81 -2.00
CA HIS A 385 6.15 -14.54 -2.14
C HIS A 385 6.49 -13.83 -3.47
N ILE A 386 7.79 -13.79 -3.80
CA ILE A 386 8.32 -13.08 -4.99
C ILE A 386 8.03 -13.83 -6.29
N ASP A 387 7.83 -15.14 -6.26
CA ASP A 387 7.43 -15.90 -7.45
C ASP A 387 6.09 -15.41 -8.05
N LEU A 388 5.27 -14.73 -7.25
CA LEU A 388 4.02 -14.12 -7.70
C LEU A 388 4.17 -12.64 -8.08
N TYR A 389 5.39 -12.13 -8.31
CA TYR A 389 5.61 -10.72 -8.71
C TYR A 389 5.86 -10.55 -10.21
N ASP A 390 6.77 -11.33 -10.78
CA ASP A 390 7.28 -11.15 -12.13
C ASP A 390 7.09 -12.38 -13.04
N ASN A 391 6.48 -13.42 -12.52
CA ASN A 391 6.26 -14.69 -13.23
C ASN A 391 7.54 -15.36 -13.76
N ALA A 392 8.72 -15.02 -13.25
CA ALA A 392 9.99 -15.57 -13.71
C ALA A 392 10.02 -17.11 -13.67
N ASN A 393 9.29 -17.73 -12.74
CA ASN A 393 9.17 -19.17 -12.57
C ASN A 393 7.80 -19.73 -13.04
N ASN A 394 7.04 -18.99 -13.85
CA ASN A 394 5.69 -19.35 -14.31
C ASN A 394 4.74 -19.77 -13.17
N LYS A 395 4.82 -19.07 -12.03
CA LYS A 395 4.03 -19.39 -10.83
C LYS A 395 2.78 -18.52 -10.67
N ILE A 396 2.65 -17.41 -11.41
CA ILE A 396 1.44 -16.59 -11.33
C ILE A 396 0.29 -17.33 -12.00
N PRO A 397 -0.79 -17.67 -11.27
CA PRO A 397 -1.89 -18.47 -11.80
C PRO A 397 -2.87 -17.58 -12.59
N TYR A 398 -2.43 -17.03 -13.74
CA TYR A 398 -3.25 -16.14 -14.56
C TYR A 398 -4.58 -16.77 -15.01
N ASP A 399 -4.60 -18.06 -15.33
CA ASP A 399 -5.83 -18.77 -15.71
C ASP A 399 -6.85 -18.79 -14.58
N LYS A 400 -6.36 -18.83 -13.31
CA LYS A 400 -7.22 -18.78 -12.13
C LYS A 400 -7.82 -17.39 -11.96
N PHE A 401 -7.03 -16.32 -12.11
CA PHE A 401 -7.54 -14.95 -12.07
C PHE A 401 -8.52 -14.69 -13.22
N GLU A 402 -8.19 -15.11 -14.44
CA GLU A 402 -9.07 -14.97 -15.60
C GLU A 402 -10.41 -15.67 -15.37
N SER A 403 -10.39 -16.94 -15.01
CA SER A 403 -11.62 -17.72 -14.79
C SER A 403 -12.48 -17.13 -13.67
N PHE A 404 -11.86 -16.66 -12.58
CA PHE A 404 -12.54 -15.99 -11.49
C PHE A 404 -13.25 -14.72 -11.97
N PHE A 405 -12.52 -13.78 -12.58
CA PHE A 405 -13.12 -12.50 -12.99
C PHE A 405 -14.17 -12.70 -14.09
N LYS A 406 -13.94 -13.56 -15.10
CA LYS A 406 -14.95 -13.89 -16.12
C LYS A 406 -16.24 -14.46 -15.53
N ALA A 407 -16.13 -15.26 -14.47
CA ALA A 407 -17.29 -15.86 -13.82
C ALA A 407 -18.04 -14.87 -12.91
N LYS A 408 -17.35 -13.91 -12.28
CA LYS A 408 -17.89 -13.04 -11.22
C LYS A 408 -18.26 -11.63 -11.68
N LEU A 409 -17.71 -11.17 -12.77
CA LEU A 409 -18.04 -9.86 -13.37
C LEU A 409 -19.06 -10.07 -14.52
N LYS A 410 -20.33 -10.38 -14.17
CA LYS A 410 -21.41 -10.63 -15.14
C LYS A 410 -22.50 -9.60 -15.03
#